data_84f0bba989b4561ffcf37f0e1f48bf42
#
_entry.id   84f0bba989b4561ffcf37f0e1f48bf42
#
_cell.length_a   1.000
_cell.length_b   1.000
_cell.length_c   1.000
_cell.angle_alpha   90.00
_cell.angle_beta   90.00
_cell.angle_gamma   90.00
#
_symmetry.space_group_name_H-M   'P 1'
#
loop_
_entity.id
_entity.type
_entity.pdbx_description
1 polymer ?
#
loop_
_entity_poly.entity_id
_entity_poly.type
_entity_poly.pdbx_seq_one_letter_code
_entity_poly.pdbx_strand_id
1 'polypeptide(L)'
;DDPSLTCRLPGMFNRSPLRIVVDGRMRLPLTHNLVVGAPEIPTWLFTFSETRQNSGRRRAYQEAGVKVFDINPDENGYPDLKVLVGVLAEKGITRLLIEGGGIIAAAFLKLGLIDEVFWYRSAKIIGNEGLPAIAGMGIERLQDAINMKTHYVERVGDDFVEQYSLTG
;
A
#
# COMPACT_ATOMS: atom_id res chain seq x y z
N ASP A 1 -5.44 -11.24 2.48
CA ASP A 1 -6.70 -10.71 1.93
C ASP A 1 -6.55 -10.53 0.42
N ASP A 2 -7.65 -10.56 -0.29
CA ASP A 2 -7.70 -10.30 -1.74
C ASP A 2 -8.55 -9.03 -1.98
N PRO A 3 -7.98 -7.82 -1.76
CA PRO A 3 -8.72 -6.57 -1.86
C PRO A 3 -9.00 -6.21 -3.32
N SER A 4 -10.15 -5.58 -3.56
CA SER A 4 -10.48 -5.02 -4.88
C SER A 4 -9.94 -3.60 -5.08
N LEU A 5 -9.73 -2.84 -4.01
CA LEU A 5 -9.29 -1.42 -4.00
C LEU A 5 -10.12 -0.55 -4.96
N THR A 6 -11.43 -0.64 -4.83
CA THR A 6 -12.40 0.06 -5.71
C THR A 6 -13.25 1.03 -4.90
N CYS A 7 -13.79 2.06 -5.58
CA CYS A 7 -14.80 2.92 -4.99
C CYS A 7 -16.12 2.14 -4.86
N ARG A 8 -16.61 1.96 -3.61
CA ARG A 8 -17.85 1.22 -3.31
C ARG A 8 -19.05 2.12 -3.10
N LEU A 9 -18.92 3.43 -3.29
CA LEU A 9 -20.04 4.35 -3.21
C LEU A 9 -21.02 4.10 -4.37
N PRO A 10 -22.34 4.08 -4.12
CA PRO A 10 -23.31 3.83 -5.17
C PRO A 10 -23.14 4.81 -6.34
N GLY A 11 -23.09 4.28 -7.56
CA GLY A 11 -22.91 5.07 -8.79
C GLY A 11 -21.52 5.62 -9.04
N MET A 12 -20.52 5.32 -8.19
CA MET A 12 -19.17 5.87 -8.30
C MET A 12 -18.09 4.84 -8.64
N PHE A 13 -18.45 3.64 -9.06
CA PHE A 13 -17.47 2.59 -9.39
C PHE A 13 -16.47 3.05 -10.47
N ASN A 14 -16.93 3.80 -11.46
CA ASN A 14 -16.11 4.38 -12.53
C ASN A 14 -15.12 5.47 -12.05
N ARG A 15 -15.21 5.88 -10.79
CA ARG A 15 -14.26 6.76 -10.11
C ARG A 15 -13.26 6.00 -9.22
N SER A 16 -13.20 4.68 -9.38
CA SER A 16 -12.20 3.87 -8.69
C SER A 16 -10.79 4.37 -9.04
N PRO A 17 -9.90 4.50 -8.04
CA PRO A 17 -8.56 5.01 -8.26
C PRO A 17 -7.70 4.02 -9.05
N LEU A 18 -6.62 4.51 -9.64
CA LEU A 18 -5.53 3.67 -10.09
C LEU A 18 -5.03 2.81 -8.93
N ARG A 19 -4.92 1.51 -9.14
CA ARG A 19 -4.44 0.56 -8.14
C ARG A 19 -2.96 0.31 -8.32
N ILE A 20 -2.21 0.37 -7.23
CA ILE A 20 -0.77 0.19 -7.23
C ILE A 20 -0.42 -0.98 -6.33
N VAL A 21 0.37 -1.90 -6.86
CA VAL A 21 0.87 -3.08 -6.15
C VAL A 21 2.39 -3.00 -6.11
N VAL A 22 2.96 -3.16 -4.93
CA VAL A 22 4.41 -3.24 -4.71
C VAL A 22 4.75 -4.68 -4.37
N ASP A 23 5.25 -5.42 -5.33
CA ASP A 23 5.60 -6.84 -5.17
C ASP A 23 6.88 -7.16 -5.95
N GLY A 24 8.03 -6.89 -5.32
CA GLY A 24 9.34 -7.08 -5.94
C GLY A 24 9.60 -8.47 -6.50
N ARG A 25 8.86 -9.49 -6.03
CA ARG A 25 9.08 -10.89 -6.42
C ARG A 25 7.91 -11.50 -7.21
N MET A 26 6.92 -10.69 -7.59
CA MET A 26 5.73 -11.13 -8.34
C MET A 26 5.01 -12.30 -7.67
N ARG A 27 4.76 -12.23 -6.36
CA ARG A 27 4.07 -13.29 -5.60
C ARG A 27 2.55 -13.18 -5.65
N LEU A 28 2.02 -12.02 -6.02
CA LEU A 28 0.58 -11.80 -6.17
C LEU A 28 -0.02 -12.87 -7.10
N PRO A 29 -1.02 -13.66 -6.66
CA PRO A 29 -1.64 -14.64 -7.54
C PRO A 29 -2.37 -13.99 -8.72
N LEU A 30 -2.26 -14.60 -9.91
CA LEU A 30 -2.93 -14.10 -11.11
C LEU A 30 -4.46 -14.13 -11.01
N THR A 31 -4.99 -14.90 -10.07
CA THR A 31 -6.43 -15.04 -9.80
C THR A 31 -6.98 -13.98 -8.85
N HIS A 32 -6.12 -13.14 -8.28
CA HIS A 32 -6.55 -12.10 -7.34
C HIS A 32 -7.30 -10.96 -8.03
N ASN A 33 -8.23 -10.35 -7.31
CA ASN A 33 -9.10 -9.26 -7.79
C ASN A 33 -8.33 -8.09 -8.43
N LEU A 34 -7.13 -7.77 -7.93
CA LEU A 34 -6.29 -6.72 -8.48
C LEU A 34 -5.77 -7.05 -9.88
N VAL A 35 -5.59 -8.34 -10.20
CA VAL A 35 -5.14 -8.80 -11.51
C VAL A 35 -6.33 -9.02 -12.43
N VAL A 36 -7.32 -9.81 -11.99
CA VAL A 36 -8.51 -10.14 -12.79
C VAL A 36 -9.29 -8.87 -13.20
N GLY A 37 -9.37 -7.90 -12.31
CA GLY A 37 -10.03 -6.62 -12.57
C GLY A 37 -9.17 -5.56 -13.29
N ALA A 38 -7.94 -5.90 -13.71
CA ALA A 38 -7.04 -4.93 -14.35
C ALA A 38 -7.54 -4.37 -15.68
N PRO A 39 -8.31 -5.10 -16.50
CA PRO A 39 -8.92 -4.55 -17.72
C PRO A 39 -9.95 -3.44 -17.46
N GLU A 40 -10.66 -3.49 -16.31
CA GLU A 40 -11.70 -2.51 -15.96
C GLU A 40 -11.13 -1.34 -15.18
N ILE A 41 -10.23 -1.59 -14.23
CA ILE A 41 -9.62 -0.58 -13.38
C ILE A 41 -8.10 -0.69 -13.51
N PRO A 42 -7.42 0.38 -13.96
CA PRO A 42 -5.98 0.35 -14.18
C PRO A 42 -5.23 -0.16 -12.94
N THR A 43 -4.36 -1.12 -13.15
CA THR A 43 -3.51 -1.72 -12.10
C THR A 43 -2.06 -1.66 -12.53
N TRP A 44 -1.22 -1.07 -11.68
CA TRP A 44 0.22 -1.00 -11.86
C TRP A 44 0.92 -1.91 -10.85
N LEU A 45 1.84 -2.72 -11.34
CA LEU A 45 2.68 -3.60 -10.52
C LEU A 45 4.12 -3.08 -10.59
N PHE A 46 4.68 -2.72 -9.43
CA PHE A 46 6.08 -2.41 -9.28
C PHE A 46 6.83 -3.64 -8.77
N THR A 47 7.81 -4.10 -9.54
CA THR A 47 8.54 -5.33 -9.30
C THR A 47 10.01 -5.18 -9.66
N PHE A 48 10.84 -6.13 -9.22
CA PHE A 48 12.24 -6.13 -9.62
C PHE A 48 12.39 -6.42 -11.11
N SER A 49 13.51 -5.96 -11.67
CA SER A 49 13.81 -6.10 -13.10
C SER A 49 13.65 -7.52 -13.58
N GLU A 50 13.30 -7.65 -14.86
CA GLU A 50 13.07 -8.95 -15.49
C GLU A 50 14.31 -9.84 -15.42
N THR A 51 14.08 -11.07 -15.05
CA THR A 51 15.07 -12.15 -15.09
C THR A 51 14.51 -13.32 -15.90
N ARG A 52 15.38 -14.25 -16.31
CA ARG A 52 14.95 -15.48 -16.98
C ARG A 52 13.93 -16.29 -16.17
N GLN A 53 13.99 -16.18 -14.83
CA GLN A 53 13.12 -16.94 -13.92
C GLN A 53 11.73 -16.31 -13.77
N ASN A 54 11.57 -14.99 -13.97
CA ASN A 54 10.30 -14.30 -13.76
C ASN A 54 9.63 -13.81 -15.06
N SER A 55 10.28 -13.97 -16.24
CA SER A 55 9.78 -13.46 -17.52
C SER A 55 8.40 -14.03 -17.90
N GLY A 56 8.16 -15.31 -17.67
CA GLY A 56 6.86 -15.92 -17.95
C GLY A 56 5.74 -15.35 -17.08
N ARG A 57 6.03 -15.12 -15.78
CA ARG A 57 5.06 -14.54 -14.86
C ARG A 57 4.78 -13.06 -15.15
N ARG A 58 5.82 -12.30 -15.52
CA ARG A 58 5.70 -10.92 -15.98
C ARG A 58 4.76 -10.82 -17.19
N ARG A 59 4.98 -11.67 -18.18
CA ARG A 59 4.15 -11.73 -19.38
C ARG A 59 2.68 -12.03 -19.02
N ALA A 60 2.43 -12.97 -18.11
CA ALA A 60 1.09 -13.30 -17.67
C ALA A 60 0.35 -12.12 -17.02
N TYR A 61 1.03 -11.29 -16.19
CA TYR A 61 0.44 -10.06 -15.68
C TYR A 61 0.11 -9.07 -16.81
N GLN A 62 1.01 -8.90 -17.78
CA GLN A 62 0.78 -7.98 -18.89
C GLN A 62 -0.39 -8.45 -19.78
N GLU A 63 -0.49 -9.74 -20.04
CA GLU A 63 -1.62 -10.35 -20.77
C GLU A 63 -2.94 -10.19 -20.01
N ALA A 64 -2.91 -10.17 -18.67
CA ALA A 64 -4.06 -9.87 -17.82
C ALA A 64 -4.41 -8.37 -17.74
N GLY A 65 -3.68 -7.49 -18.45
CA GLY A 65 -3.94 -6.05 -18.46
C GLY A 65 -3.23 -5.25 -17.35
N VAL A 66 -2.38 -5.88 -16.55
CA VAL A 66 -1.58 -5.19 -15.53
C VAL A 66 -0.38 -4.49 -16.17
N LYS A 67 -0.17 -3.22 -15.85
CA LYS A 67 1.01 -2.48 -16.28
C LYS A 67 2.16 -2.73 -15.31
N VAL A 68 3.24 -3.31 -15.82
CA VAL A 68 4.38 -3.73 -14.99
C VAL A 68 5.52 -2.72 -15.13
N PHE A 69 6.05 -2.27 -13.99
CA PHE A 69 7.17 -1.34 -13.89
C PHE A 69 8.33 -1.99 -13.15
N ASP A 70 9.53 -1.70 -13.60
CA ASP A 70 10.74 -2.09 -12.90
C ASP A 70 11.05 -1.12 -11.76
N ILE A 71 11.48 -1.65 -10.64
CA ILE A 71 11.98 -0.92 -9.49
C ILE A 71 13.21 -1.64 -8.94
N ASN A 72 14.22 -0.90 -8.55
CA ASN A 72 15.40 -1.48 -7.92
C ASN A 72 15.10 -1.85 -6.46
N PRO A 73 15.78 -2.88 -5.92
CA PRO A 73 15.77 -3.10 -4.49
C PRO A 73 16.57 -2.01 -3.78
N ASP A 74 16.17 -1.70 -2.55
CA ASP A 74 16.96 -0.93 -1.60
C ASP A 74 18.13 -1.77 -1.05
N GLU A 75 18.92 -1.21 -0.16
CA GLU A 75 20.05 -1.88 0.49
C GLU A 75 19.68 -3.15 1.28
N ASN A 76 18.40 -3.27 1.68
CA ASN A 76 17.86 -4.41 2.42
C ASN A 76 17.16 -5.44 1.50
N GLY A 77 17.17 -5.22 0.20
CA GLY A 77 16.53 -6.09 -0.79
C GLY A 77 15.01 -5.95 -0.90
N TYR A 78 14.44 -4.84 -0.38
CA TYR A 78 13.03 -4.47 -0.55
C TYR A 78 12.88 -3.46 -1.69
N PRO A 79 11.69 -3.34 -2.31
CA PRO A 79 11.43 -2.30 -3.31
C PRO A 79 11.73 -0.90 -2.78
N ASP A 80 12.55 -0.13 -3.50
CA ASP A 80 12.90 1.24 -3.11
C ASP A 80 11.68 2.16 -3.23
N LEU A 81 11.07 2.48 -2.09
CA LEU A 81 9.85 3.28 -2.02
C LEU A 81 10.08 4.75 -2.38
N LYS A 82 11.30 5.29 -2.21
CA LYS A 82 11.62 6.66 -2.64
C LYS A 82 11.61 6.75 -4.16
N VAL A 83 12.23 5.77 -4.82
CA VAL A 83 12.20 5.66 -6.28
C VAL A 83 10.76 5.45 -6.77
N LEU A 84 10.00 4.58 -6.11
CA LEU A 84 8.59 4.34 -6.43
C LEU A 84 7.77 5.64 -6.40
N VAL A 85 7.86 6.41 -5.32
CA VAL A 85 7.12 7.68 -5.17
C VAL A 85 7.56 8.68 -6.25
N GLY A 86 8.86 8.75 -6.57
CA GLY A 86 9.36 9.57 -7.67
C GLY A 86 8.74 9.21 -9.01
N VAL A 87 8.73 7.91 -9.36
CA VAL A 87 8.09 7.43 -10.60
C VAL A 87 6.59 7.73 -10.63
N LEU A 88 5.90 7.61 -9.50
CA LEU A 88 4.47 7.96 -9.41
C LEU A 88 4.25 9.46 -9.65
N ALA A 89 5.07 10.32 -9.04
CA ALA A 89 5.01 11.77 -9.22
C ALA A 89 5.25 12.18 -10.69
N GLU A 90 6.25 11.61 -11.35
CA GLU A 90 6.51 11.83 -12.79
C GLU A 90 5.32 11.43 -13.68
N LYS A 91 4.51 10.47 -13.24
CA LYS A 91 3.28 10.03 -13.92
C LYS A 91 2.05 10.82 -13.53
N GLY A 92 2.22 11.92 -12.77
CA GLY A 92 1.15 12.81 -12.38
C GLY A 92 0.30 12.34 -11.20
N ILE A 93 0.75 11.35 -10.43
CA ILE A 93 0.08 10.93 -9.20
C ILE A 93 0.44 11.91 -8.08
N THR A 94 -0.55 12.69 -7.65
CA THR A 94 -0.39 13.73 -6.63
C THR A 94 -0.85 13.31 -5.24
N ARG A 95 -1.62 12.22 -5.15
CA ARG A 95 -2.08 11.63 -3.88
C ARG A 95 -1.95 10.12 -3.95
N LEU A 96 -1.40 9.53 -2.90
CA LEU A 96 -1.24 8.10 -2.73
C LEU A 96 -1.93 7.68 -1.43
N LEU A 97 -2.91 6.79 -1.52
CA LEU A 97 -3.51 6.14 -0.36
C LEU A 97 -2.82 4.79 -0.14
N ILE A 98 -2.27 4.59 1.04
CA ILE A 98 -1.61 3.36 1.44
C ILE A 98 -2.60 2.57 2.30
N GLU A 99 -3.23 1.57 1.72
CA GLU A 99 -4.24 0.76 2.42
C GLU A 99 -3.67 -0.54 2.98
N GLY A 100 -2.48 -0.91 2.60
CA GLY A 100 -2.20 -2.27 2.81
C GLY A 100 -0.88 -2.75 3.31
N GLY A 101 -1.01 -3.72 4.22
CA GLY A 101 0.06 -4.49 4.81
C GLY A 101 0.92 -3.70 5.79
N GLY A 102 1.01 -4.18 7.04
CA GLY A 102 1.80 -3.53 8.08
C GLY A 102 3.26 -3.28 7.69
N ILE A 103 3.83 -4.11 6.80
CA ILE A 103 5.20 -3.96 6.30
C ILE A 103 5.33 -2.70 5.43
N ILE A 104 4.41 -2.49 4.49
CA ILE A 104 4.42 -1.30 3.62
C ILE A 104 4.17 -0.05 4.46
N ALA A 105 3.19 -0.07 5.37
CA ALA A 105 2.90 1.05 6.26
C ALA A 105 4.14 1.44 7.11
N ALA A 106 4.80 0.46 7.72
CA ALA A 106 6.02 0.68 8.48
C ALA A 106 7.15 1.26 7.63
N ALA A 107 7.32 0.78 6.39
CA ALA A 107 8.37 1.26 5.49
C ALA A 107 8.15 2.73 5.08
N PHE A 108 6.92 3.12 4.73
CA PHE A 108 6.60 4.53 4.43
C PHE A 108 6.76 5.44 5.65
N LEU A 109 6.36 4.99 6.84
CA LEU A 109 6.55 5.73 8.09
C LEU A 109 8.04 5.95 8.40
N LYS A 110 8.88 4.90 8.29
CA LYS A 110 10.33 5.00 8.50
C LYS A 110 11.01 5.98 7.57
N LEU A 111 10.52 6.10 6.34
CA LEU A 111 11.07 7.00 5.33
C LEU A 111 10.54 8.43 5.42
N GLY A 112 9.60 8.72 6.34
CA GLY A 112 8.95 10.03 6.45
C GLY A 112 8.11 10.41 5.22
N LEU A 113 7.54 9.42 4.54
CA LEU A 113 6.76 9.60 3.30
C LEU A 113 5.24 9.55 3.56
N ILE A 114 4.83 9.86 4.77
CA ILE A 114 3.42 9.92 5.19
C ILE A 114 3.10 11.35 5.62
N ASP A 115 2.07 11.93 5.03
CA ASP A 115 1.55 13.25 5.42
C ASP A 115 0.43 13.11 6.46
N GLU A 116 -0.49 12.18 6.22
CA GLU A 116 -1.67 11.96 7.06
C GLU A 116 -1.90 10.48 7.34
N VAL A 117 -2.41 10.18 8.53
CA VAL A 117 -2.82 8.83 8.95
C VAL A 117 -4.29 8.86 9.35
N PHE A 118 -5.08 8.00 8.73
CA PHE A 118 -6.45 7.71 9.14
C PHE A 118 -6.46 6.34 9.82
N TRP A 119 -6.64 6.34 11.15
CA TRP A 119 -6.60 5.13 11.95
C TRP A 119 -8.02 4.70 12.30
N TYR A 120 -8.48 3.62 11.68
CA TYR A 120 -9.76 3.01 11.98
C TYR A 120 -9.57 1.96 13.07
N ARG A 121 -10.31 2.09 14.16
CA ARG A 121 -10.24 1.20 15.31
C ARG A 121 -11.61 0.63 15.63
N SER A 122 -11.73 -0.70 15.48
CA SER A 122 -12.93 -1.43 15.90
C SER A 122 -12.95 -1.65 17.42
N ALA A 123 -14.14 -1.71 17.99
CA ALA A 123 -14.35 -2.04 19.41
C ALA A 123 -14.18 -3.56 19.67
N LYS A 124 -13.12 -4.17 19.11
CA LYS A 124 -12.81 -5.59 19.24
C LYS A 124 -11.38 -5.80 19.72
N ILE A 125 -11.19 -6.83 20.52
CA ILE A 125 -9.88 -7.27 21.00
C ILE A 125 -9.59 -8.62 20.35
N ILE A 126 -8.47 -8.71 19.60
CA ILE A 126 -8.05 -9.93 18.90
C ILE A 126 -6.89 -10.62 19.65
N GLY A 127 -6.12 -9.86 20.41
CA GLY A 127 -4.91 -10.40 21.08
C GLY A 127 -3.71 -10.50 20.12
N ASN A 128 -2.76 -11.35 20.47
CA ASN A 128 -1.52 -11.51 19.73
C ASN A 128 -1.66 -12.34 18.44
N GLU A 129 -2.80 -12.94 18.22
CA GLU A 129 -3.14 -13.69 16.99
C GLU A 129 -3.45 -12.76 15.83
N GLY A 130 -3.70 -11.46 16.11
CA GLY A 130 -3.93 -10.44 15.09
C GLY A 130 -2.67 -10.04 14.34
N LEU A 131 -2.81 -9.74 13.04
CA LEU A 131 -1.72 -9.11 12.29
C LEU A 131 -1.58 -7.64 12.71
N PRO A 132 -0.35 -7.15 12.98
CA PRO A 132 -0.13 -5.75 13.32
C PRO A 132 -0.45 -4.84 12.14
N ALA A 133 -1.18 -3.75 12.39
CA ALA A 133 -1.47 -2.74 11.36
C ALA A 133 -0.19 -2.04 10.87
N ILE A 134 0.80 -1.90 11.74
CA ILE A 134 2.15 -1.42 11.41
C ILE A 134 3.13 -2.49 11.89
N ALA A 135 3.95 -3.00 10.98
CA ALA A 135 4.98 -4.00 11.30
C ALA A 135 6.11 -3.40 12.15
N GLY A 136 7.01 -4.25 12.61
CA GLY A 136 8.14 -3.82 13.45
C GLY A 136 8.98 -2.72 12.80
N MET A 137 9.13 -1.62 13.51
CA MET A 137 9.89 -0.46 13.06
C MET A 137 11.31 -0.41 13.63
N GLY A 138 11.64 -1.32 14.56
CA GLY A 138 12.94 -1.33 15.25
C GLY A 138 13.07 -0.24 16.31
N ILE A 139 11.93 0.31 16.80
CA ILE A 139 11.93 1.31 17.87
C ILE A 139 12.08 0.59 19.20
N GLU A 140 13.19 0.85 19.90
CA GLU A 140 13.50 0.23 21.19
C GLU A 140 13.14 1.12 22.38
N ARG A 141 13.15 2.44 22.19
CA ARG A 141 12.86 3.41 23.25
C ARG A 141 11.68 4.28 22.84
N LEU A 142 10.82 4.59 23.81
CA LEU A 142 9.62 5.41 23.57
C LEU A 142 9.94 6.80 22.99
N GLN A 143 11.07 7.37 23.34
CA GLN A 143 11.52 8.67 22.81
C GLN A 143 11.86 8.64 21.31
N ASP A 144 12.11 7.45 20.75
CA ASP A 144 12.40 7.26 19.32
C ASP A 144 11.12 6.98 18.53
N ALA A 145 9.96 6.95 19.20
CA ALA A 145 8.67 6.74 18.56
C ALA A 145 8.30 7.93 17.66
N ILE A 146 7.63 7.62 16.55
CA ILE A 146 7.11 8.66 15.65
C ILE A 146 5.99 9.41 16.38
N ASN A 147 6.16 10.71 16.53
CA ASN A 147 5.13 11.58 17.11
C ASN A 147 4.15 12.02 16.03
N MET A 148 2.87 12.02 16.40
CA MET A 148 1.79 12.47 15.52
C MET A 148 0.95 13.54 16.24
N LYS A 149 0.44 14.48 15.46
CA LYS A 149 -0.52 15.48 15.92
C LYS A 149 -1.92 15.00 15.58
N THR A 150 -2.76 14.87 16.60
CA THR A 150 -4.18 14.52 16.43
C THR A 150 -4.96 15.71 15.90
N HIS A 151 -5.77 15.51 14.89
CA HIS A 151 -6.67 16.51 14.31
C HIS A 151 -8.11 16.30 14.78
N TYR A 152 -8.62 15.09 14.70
CA TYR A 152 -9.91 14.73 15.25
C TYR A 152 -10.01 13.24 15.59
N VAL A 153 -10.99 12.91 16.40
CA VAL A 153 -11.44 11.55 16.72
C VAL A 153 -12.95 11.53 16.56
N GLU A 154 -13.47 10.65 15.75
CA GLU A 154 -14.90 10.57 15.45
C GLU A 154 -15.39 9.13 15.55
N ARG A 155 -16.65 8.97 15.98
CA ARG A 155 -17.32 7.68 15.98
C ARG A 155 -18.00 7.45 14.64
N VAL A 156 -17.72 6.32 14.01
CA VAL A 156 -18.31 5.89 12.73
C VAL A 156 -19.02 4.54 12.94
N GLY A 157 -20.31 4.60 13.20
CA GLY A 157 -21.07 3.41 13.61
C GLY A 157 -20.61 2.91 14.98
N ASP A 158 -20.12 1.68 15.04
CA ASP A 158 -19.56 1.06 16.26
C ASP A 158 -18.03 1.21 16.35
N ASP A 159 -17.39 1.75 15.32
CA ASP A 159 -15.96 1.96 15.24
C ASP A 159 -15.59 3.42 15.50
N PHE A 160 -14.28 3.70 15.56
CA PHE A 160 -13.72 5.04 15.65
C PHE A 160 -12.77 5.27 14.48
N VAL A 161 -12.75 6.51 13.99
CA VAL A 161 -11.72 7.02 13.08
C VAL A 161 -10.95 8.13 13.76
N GLU A 162 -9.65 8.08 13.66
CA GLU A 162 -8.73 9.08 14.22
C GLU A 162 -7.87 9.60 13.08
N GLN A 163 -7.77 10.93 12.92
CA GLN A 163 -6.90 11.55 11.92
C GLN A 163 -5.69 12.18 12.58
N TYR A 164 -4.54 11.90 12.03
CA TYR A 164 -3.26 12.41 12.48
C TYR A 164 -2.45 12.97 11.31
N SER A 165 -1.54 13.92 11.61
CA SER A 165 -0.40 14.24 10.75
C SER A 165 0.90 13.94 11.50
N LEU A 166 1.97 13.66 10.77
CA LEU A 166 3.28 13.53 11.37
C LEU A 166 3.77 14.91 11.80
N THR A 167 4.36 14.97 13.00
CA THR A 167 5.11 16.17 13.43
C THR A 167 6.54 15.98 12.96
N GLY A 168 6.96 16.82 11.98
CA GLY A 168 8.35 16.87 11.52
C GLY A 168 9.32 17.29 12.62
#